data_ab09af23f350ba468ecd5e7b14690187
#
_entry.id   ab09af23f350ba468ecd5e7b14690187
#
_cell.length_a   1.000
_cell.length_b   1.000
_cell.length_c   1.000
_cell.angle_alpha   90.00
_cell.angle_beta   90.00
_cell.angle_gamma   90.00
#
_symmetry.space_group_name_H-M   'P 1'
#
loop_
_entity.id
_entity.type
_entity.pdbx_description
1 polymer ?
#
loop_
_entity_poly.entity_id
_entity_poly.type
_entity_poly.pdbx_seq_one_letter_code
_entity_poly.pdbx_strand_id
1 'polypeptide(L)'
;VEKFCSNKTKEETINYLDKVCKEIMQPFINQKYEELAKMMNAYDNKMVMEREVIADKGIWTAKKRYILQVHDSEGVRYETPKLKIMGIETTRSSTPQVVRDKLKECIKLILTTDEKTVIDFIEEFRERFISLPAEDVAFPRGVNGLERYRDVKNIYSKGTPIHCRGALLFN
;
A
#
# COMPACT_ATOMS: atom_id res chain seq x y z
N VAL A 1 6.59 -24.62 1.18
CA VAL A 1 5.61 -24.36 0.12
C VAL A 1 6.11 -24.95 -1.19
N GLU A 2 7.29 -24.58 -1.71
CA GLU A 2 7.84 -25.09 -2.98
C GLU A 2 7.79 -26.61 -3.09
N LYS A 3 8.25 -27.33 -2.07
CA LYS A 3 8.29 -28.81 -2.05
C LYS A 3 6.91 -29.47 -2.20
N PHE A 4 5.82 -28.81 -1.78
CA PHE A 4 4.47 -29.36 -1.83
C PHE A 4 3.64 -28.84 -3.00
N CYS A 5 4.08 -27.78 -3.65
CA CYS A 5 3.34 -27.09 -4.72
C CYS A 5 4.03 -27.20 -6.09
N SER A 6 5.21 -27.82 -6.20
CA SER A 6 6.01 -27.89 -7.43
C SER A 6 5.30 -28.50 -8.65
N ASN A 7 4.28 -29.34 -8.40
CA ASN A 7 3.51 -30.02 -9.47
C ASN A 7 2.04 -29.59 -9.51
N LYS A 8 1.68 -28.50 -8.84
CA LYS A 8 0.30 -28.01 -8.76
C LYS A 8 0.09 -26.78 -9.64
N THR A 9 -1.10 -26.66 -10.18
CA THR A 9 -1.52 -25.44 -10.83
C THR A 9 -1.60 -24.30 -9.80
N LYS A 10 -1.65 -23.06 -10.26
CA LYS A 10 -1.75 -21.89 -9.40
C LYS A 10 -3.00 -21.95 -8.52
N GLU A 11 -4.13 -22.33 -9.11
CA GLU A 11 -5.40 -22.46 -8.40
C GLU A 11 -5.37 -23.55 -7.33
N GLU A 12 -4.84 -24.72 -7.66
CA GLU A 12 -4.63 -25.82 -6.71
C GLU A 12 -3.69 -25.42 -5.56
N THR A 13 -2.67 -24.63 -5.84
CA THR A 13 -1.74 -24.11 -4.83
C THR A 13 -2.47 -23.16 -3.87
N ILE A 14 -3.30 -22.24 -4.37
CA ILE A 14 -4.04 -21.30 -3.54
C ILE A 14 -5.08 -22.05 -2.70
N ASN A 15 -5.80 -23.01 -3.28
CA ASN A 15 -6.77 -23.84 -2.55
C ASN A 15 -6.08 -24.65 -1.44
N TYR A 16 -4.91 -25.21 -1.73
CA TYR A 16 -4.12 -25.94 -0.74
C TYR A 16 -3.67 -25.02 0.41
N LEU A 17 -3.16 -23.82 0.10
CA LEU A 17 -2.75 -22.85 1.13
C LEU A 17 -3.94 -22.38 1.98
N ASP A 18 -5.08 -22.12 1.38
CA ASP A 18 -6.30 -21.75 2.10
C ASP A 18 -6.73 -22.87 3.06
N LYS A 19 -6.69 -24.13 2.60
CA LYS A 19 -6.97 -25.30 3.42
C LYS A 19 -6.00 -25.42 4.60
N VAL A 20 -4.70 -25.30 4.36
CA VAL A 20 -3.67 -25.33 5.43
C VAL A 20 -3.91 -24.21 6.45
N CYS A 21 -4.24 -23.01 6.00
CA CYS A 21 -4.57 -21.91 6.91
C CYS A 21 -5.78 -22.22 7.78
N LYS A 22 -6.86 -22.74 7.21
CA LYS A 22 -8.11 -23.03 7.93
C LYS A 22 -8.01 -24.23 8.86
N GLU A 23 -7.39 -25.32 8.41
CA GLU A 23 -7.40 -26.61 9.13
C GLU A 23 -6.23 -26.79 10.09
N ILE A 24 -5.12 -26.10 9.85
CA ILE A 24 -3.90 -26.27 10.67
C ILE A 24 -3.52 -24.98 11.41
N MET A 25 -3.35 -23.88 10.68
CA MET A 25 -2.83 -22.64 11.28
C MET A 25 -3.86 -21.97 12.19
N GLN A 26 -5.11 -21.86 11.76
CA GLN A 26 -6.15 -21.18 12.53
C GLN A 26 -6.45 -21.86 13.85
N PRO A 27 -6.65 -23.19 13.92
CA PRO A 27 -6.82 -23.89 15.21
C PRO A 27 -5.63 -23.73 16.14
N PHE A 28 -4.40 -23.80 15.59
CA PHE A 28 -3.19 -23.58 16.39
C PHE A 28 -3.13 -22.18 16.98
N ILE A 29 -3.41 -21.14 16.17
CA ILE A 29 -3.42 -19.74 16.64
C ILE A 29 -4.49 -19.53 17.71
N ASN A 30 -5.70 -20.04 17.48
CA ASN A 30 -6.79 -19.92 18.44
C ASN A 30 -6.44 -20.58 19.78
N GLN A 31 -5.85 -21.78 19.74
CA GLN A 31 -5.36 -22.45 20.95
C GLN A 31 -4.34 -21.59 21.69
N LYS A 32 -3.37 -20.98 20.98
CA LYS A 32 -2.36 -20.13 21.59
C LYS A 32 -2.92 -18.84 22.19
N TYR A 33 -3.95 -18.30 21.61
CA TYR A 33 -4.66 -17.16 22.18
C TYR A 33 -5.43 -17.52 23.44
N GLU A 34 -6.04 -18.72 23.51
CA GLU A 34 -6.66 -19.22 24.73
C GLU A 34 -5.62 -19.43 25.86
N GLU A 35 -4.47 -20.03 25.53
CA GLU A 35 -3.37 -20.21 26.49
C GLU A 35 -2.87 -18.83 26.99
N LEU A 36 -2.69 -17.86 26.10
CA LEU A 36 -2.26 -16.51 26.45
C LEU A 36 -3.28 -15.79 27.34
N ALA A 37 -4.57 -15.87 27.01
CA ALA A 37 -5.64 -15.27 27.79
C ALA A 37 -5.65 -15.82 29.22
N LYS A 38 -5.50 -17.14 29.39
CA LYS A 38 -5.38 -17.79 30.70
C LYS A 38 -4.13 -17.34 31.49
N MET A 39 -2.98 -17.25 30.80
CA MET A 39 -1.73 -16.79 31.40
C MET A 39 -1.82 -15.33 31.88
N MET A 40 -2.53 -14.49 31.13
CA MET A 40 -2.77 -13.08 31.49
C MET A 40 -3.92 -12.89 32.48
N ASN A 41 -4.55 -13.96 32.93
CA ASN A 41 -5.74 -13.93 33.80
C ASN A 41 -6.87 -13.02 33.19
N ALA A 42 -7.04 -13.08 31.87
CA ALA A 42 -8.09 -12.36 31.20
C ALA A 42 -9.45 -13.02 31.46
N TYR A 43 -10.49 -12.18 31.60
CA TYR A 43 -11.85 -12.67 31.85
C TYR A 43 -12.40 -13.45 30.63
N ASP A 44 -12.03 -12.99 29.41
CA ASP A 44 -12.49 -13.56 28.14
C ASP A 44 -11.41 -13.37 27.08
N ASN A 45 -11.34 -14.31 26.11
CA ASN A 45 -10.45 -14.19 24.96
C ASN A 45 -11.19 -13.51 23.80
N LYS A 46 -10.78 -12.28 23.48
CA LYS A 46 -11.29 -11.50 22.33
C LYS A 46 -10.28 -11.34 21.20
N MET A 47 -9.16 -12.07 21.29
CA MET A 47 -8.14 -12.00 20.26
C MET A 47 -8.54 -12.86 19.07
N VAL A 48 -8.61 -12.24 17.90
CA VAL A 48 -8.91 -12.89 16.63
C VAL A 48 -7.81 -12.56 15.65
N MET A 49 -7.23 -13.58 15.02
CA MET A 49 -6.29 -13.41 13.91
C MET A 49 -6.71 -14.36 12.80
N GLU A 50 -6.94 -13.82 11.63
CA GLU A 50 -7.37 -14.56 10.47
C GLU A 50 -6.42 -14.30 9.29
N ARG A 51 -6.42 -15.20 8.30
CA ARG A 51 -5.67 -15.00 7.08
C ARG A 51 -6.29 -13.86 6.27
N GLU A 52 -5.49 -12.83 6.02
CA GLU A 52 -5.92 -11.68 5.21
C GLU A 52 -5.76 -11.94 3.71
N VAL A 53 -4.57 -12.36 3.25
CA VAL A 53 -4.31 -12.51 1.81
C VAL A 53 -3.51 -13.77 1.48
N ILE A 54 -3.67 -14.25 0.22
CA ILE A 54 -2.74 -15.18 -0.45
C ILE A 54 -2.17 -14.46 -1.66
N ALA A 55 -0.85 -14.35 -1.72
CA ALA A 55 -0.12 -13.68 -2.78
C ALA A 55 0.99 -14.60 -3.31
N ASP A 56 1.30 -14.52 -4.60
CA ASP A 56 2.40 -15.27 -5.22
C ASP A 56 3.70 -14.47 -5.30
N LYS A 57 3.62 -13.15 -5.30
CA LYS A 57 4.76 -12.24 -5.32
C LYS A 57 4.60 -11.15 -4.29
N GLY A 58 5.70 -10.77 -3.64
CA GLY A 58 5.70 -9.71 -2.66
C GLY A 58 7.04 -9.03 -2.51
N ILE A 59 7.00 -7.72 -2.25
CA ILE A 59 8.17 -6.89 -1.97
C ILE A 59 7.92 -6.15 -0.66
N TRP A 60 8.79 -6.33 0.31
CA TRP A 60 8.77 -5.64 1.60
C TRP A 60 9.94 -4.66 1.66
N THR A 61 9.66 -3.37 1.65
CA THR A 61 10.67 -2.31 1.67
C THR A 61 11.00 -1.84 3.08
N ALA A 62 10.03 -1.87 3.99
CA ALA A 62 10.19 -1.50 5.38
C ALA A 62 8.99 -1.96 6.22
N LYS A 63 9.01 -1.72 7.53
CA LYS A 63 7.87 -1.93 8.43
C LYS A 63 6.65 -1.15 7.93
N LYS A 64 5.51 -1.81 7.75
CA LYS A 64 4.26 -1.27 7.21
C LYS A 64 4.34 -0.76 5.75
N ARG A 65 5.38 -1.15 5.01
CA ARG A 65 5.59 -0.76 3.61
C ARG A 65 5.82 -2.00 2.76
N TYR A 66 4.81 -2.41 2.02
CA TYR A 66 4.87 -3.61 1.19
C TYR A 66 3.97 -3.52 -0.03
N ILE A 67 4.29 -4.36 -1.00
CA ILE A 67 3.55 -4.56 -2.25
C ILE A 67 3.33 -6.05 -2.41
N LEU A 68 2.09 -6.46 -2.66
CA LEU A 68 1.70 -7.85 -2.87
C LEU A 68 0.90 -8.01 -4.14
N GLN A 69 1.15 -9.07 -4.89
CA GLN A 69 0.30 -9.54 -5.98
C GLN A 69 -0.69 -10.57 -5.43
N VAL A 70 -1.89 -10.11 -5.10
CA VAL A 70 -2.88 -10.85 -4.33
C VAL A 70 -3.83 -11.62 -5.23
N HIS A 71 -4.01 -12.91 -4.94
CA HIS A 71 -4.95 -13.81 -5.59
C HIS A 71 -6.22 -14.06 -4.79
N ASP A 72 -6.12 -13.96 -3.48
CA ASP A 72 -7.22 -14.14 -2.55
C ASP A 72 -7.11 -13.15 -1.40
N SER A 73 -8.19 -12.47 -1.07
CA SER A 73 -8.27 -11.58 0.07
C SER A 73 -9.49 -11.93 0.91
N GLU A 74 -9.27 -12.33 2.16
CA GLU A 74 -10.34 -12.67 3.12
C GLU A 74 -11.34 -13.71 2.57
N GLY A 75 -10.85 -14.66 1.75
CA GLY A 75 -11.68 -15.69 1.12
C GLY A 75 -12.32 -15.28 -0.23
N VAL A 76 -12.16 -14.03 -0.65
CA VAL A 76 -12.58 -13.57 -1.98
C VAL A 76 -11.49 -13.85 -2.99
N ARG A 77 -11.77 -14.75 -3.94
CA ARG A 77 -10.86 -15.14 -5.01
C ARG A 77 -10.91 -14.15 -6.17
N TYR A 78 -9.75 -13.73 -6.67
CA TYR A 78 -9.64 -12.87 -7.85
C TYR A 78 -9.27 -13.69 -9.09
N GLU A 79 -10.00 -13.52 -10.19
CA GLU A 79 -9.67 -14.11 -11.49
C GLU A 79 -8.33 -13.59 -12.01
N THR A 80 -8.12 -12.26 -11.89
CA THR A 80 -6.85 -11.61 -12.17
C THR A 80 -6.25 -11.07 -10.88
N PRO A 81 -4.93 -11.30 -10.63
CA PRO A 81 -4.28 -10.83 -9.42
C PRO A 81 -4.41 -9.32 -9.24
N LYS A 82 -4.71 -8.89 -8.03
CA LYS A 82 -4.78 -7.47 -7.66
C LYS A 82 -3.53 -7.04 -6.91
N LEU A 83 -3.07 -5.82 -7.16
CA LEU A 83 -1.99 -5.21 -6.38
C LEU A 83 -2.53 -4.66 -5.06
N LYS A 84 -1.99 -5.15 -3.95
CA LYS A 84 -2.16 -4.57 -2.61
C LYS A 84 -0.89 -3.81 -2.27
N ILE A 85 -1.02 -2.49 -2.14
CA ILE A 85 0.10 -1.58 -1.87
C ILE A 85 -0.16 -0.87 -0.55
N MET A 86 0.78 -0.99 0.39
CA MET A 86 0.68 -0.37 1.70
C MET A 86 1.90 0.50 2.00
N GLY A 87 1.64 1.73 2.47
CA GLY A 87 2.67 2.65 2.94
C GLY A 87 3.63 3.19 1.88
N ILE A 88 3.39 2.92 0.61
CA ILE A 88 4.18 3.39 -0.53
C ILE A 88 3.61 4.73 -1.04
N GLU A 89 4.43 5.52 -1.68
CA GLU A 89 4.10 6.86 -2.17
C GLU A 89 2.94 6.86 -3.20
N THR A 90 2.67 5.74 -3.86
CA THR A 90 1.53 5.55 -4.77
C THR A 90 0.17 5.71 -4.11
N THR A 91 0.09 5.55 -2.79
CA THR A 91 -1.15 5.64 -2.01
C THR A 91 -1.30 6.97 -1.28
N ARG A 92 -0.28 7.83 -1.30
CA ARG A 92 -0.28 9.09 -0.58
C ARG A 92 -0.93 10.20 -1.41
N SER A 93 -1.92 10.88 -0.84
CA SER A 93 -2.57 12.04 -1.46
C SER A 93 -1.62 13.22 -1.70
N SER A 94 -0.53 13.32 -0.93
CA SER A 94 0.50 14.35 -1.11
C SER A 94 1.43 14.13 -2.31
N THR A 95 1.42 12.93 -2.93
CA THR A 95 2.20 12.66 -4.13
C THR A 95 1.41 13.10 -5.36
N PRO A 96 2.00 13.81 -6.33
CA PRO A 96 1.33 14.20 -7.57
C PRO A 96 0.68 13.01 -8.30
N GLN A 97 -0.48 13.24 -8.92
CA GLN A 97 -1.24 12.14 -9.55
C GLN A 97 -0.43 11.44 -10.64
N VAL A 98 0.25 12.21 -11.50
CA VAL A 98 1.10 11.67 -12.58
C VAL A 98 2.17 10.72 -12.03
N VAL A 99 2.81 11.11 -10.92
CA VAL A 99 3.83 10.27 -10.26
C VAL A 99 3.20 9.02 -9.67
N ARG A 100 2.03 9.12 -9.01
CA ARG A 100 1.34 7.97 -8.43
C ARG A 100 0.98 6.92 -9.48
N ASP A 101 0.48 7.36 -10.62
CA ASP A 101 0.07 6.46 -11.69
C ASP A 101 1.28 5.77 -12.33
N LYS A 102 2.34 6.53 -12.60
CA LYS A 102 3.59 5.96 -13.12
C LYS A 102 4.31 5.03 -12.14
N LEU A 103 4.28 5.33 -10.84
CA LEU A 103 4.77 4.41 -9.82
C LEU A 103 3.98 3.09 -9.79
N LYS A 104 2.66 3.12 -9.96
CA LYS A 104 1.85 1.89 -10.05
C LYS A 104 2.19 1.06 -11.29
N GLU A 105 2.40 1.72 -12.44
CA GLU A 105 2.86 1.04 -13.66
C GLU A 105 4.24 0.42 -13.45
N CYS A 106 5.19 1.16 -12.89
CA CYS A 106 6.53 0.68 -12.57
C CYS A 106 6.51 -0.55 -11.64
N ILE A 107 5.69 -0.51 -10.58
CA ILE A 107 5.51 -1.65 -9.66
C ILE A 107 4.99 -2.89 -10.39
N LYS A 108 4.06 -2.74 -11.32
CA LYS A 108 3.60 -3.87 -12.15
C LYS A 108 4.73 -4.44 -13.00
N LEU A 109 5.53 -3.57 -13.62
CA LEU A 109 6.71 -4.01 -14.40
C LEU A 109 7.72 -4.76 -13.52
N ILE A 110 8.07 -4.26 -12.34
CA ILE A 110 8.97 -4.92 -11.39
C ILE A 110 8.50 -6.35 -11.05
N LEU A 111 7.20 -6.56 -10.94
CA LEU A 111 6.63 -7.87 -10.62
C LEU A 111 6.54 -8.82 -11.83
N THR A 112 6.61 -8.31 -13.06
CA THR A 112 6.27 -9.10 -14.27
C THR A 112 7.36 -9.15 -15.33
N THR A 113 8.34 -8.23 -15.30
CA THR A 113 9.36 -8.10 -16.34
C THR A 113 10.77 -8.17 -15.76
N ASP A 114 11.76 -7.99 -16.62
CA ASP A 114 13.17 -7.94 -16.29
C ASP A 114 13.64 -6.53 -15.85
N GLU A 115 14.82 -6.46 -15.29
CA GLU A 115 15.43 -5.23 -14.77
C GLU A 115 15.63 -4.18 -15.87
N LYS A 116 16.02 -4.60 -17.08
CA LYS A 116 16.27 -3.68 -18.20
C LYS A 116 14.99 -2.92 -18.58
N THR A 117 13.87 -3.64 -18.72
CA THR A 117 12.57 -3.03 -19.05
C THR A 117 12.14 -2.00 -17.97
N VAL A 118 12.43 -2.29 -16.71
CA VAL A 118 12.13 -1.36 -15.61
C VAL A 118 13.00 -0.10 -15.69
N ILE A 119 14.30 -0.25 -15.99
CA ILE A 119 15.22 0.88 -16.14
C ILE A 119 14.79 1.76 -17.31
N ASP A 120 14.55 1.16 -18.49
CA ASP A 120 14.11 1.87 -19.70
C ASP A 120 12.82 2.67 -19.43
N PHE A 121 11.86 2.07 -18.71
CA PHE A 121 10.62 2.77 -18.31
C PHE A 121 10.87 3.97 -17.38
N ILE A 122 11.80 3.83 -16.42
CA ILE A 122 12.14 4.92 -15.48
C ILE A 122 12.83 6.07 -16.22
N GLU A 123 13.73 5.78 -17.15
CA GLU A 123 14.44 6.78 -17.94
C GLU A 123 13.48 7.55 -18.86
N GLU A 124 12.59 6.85 -19.59
CA GLU A 124 11.53 7.47 -20.40
C GLU A 124 10.65 8.39 -19.55
N PHE A 125 10.22 7.92 -18.37
CA PHE A 125 9.39 8.75 -17.50
C PHE A 125 10.15 9.97 -16.96
N ARG A 126 11.44 9.84 -16.66
CA ARG A 126 12.29 10.94 -16.20
C ARG A 126 12.38 12.06 -17.23
N GLU A 127 12.60 11.73 -18.48
CA GLU A 127 12.64 12.71 -19.58
C GLU A 127 11.28 13.41 -19.74
N ARG A 128 10.20 12.65 -19.73
CA ARG A 128 8.85 13.19 -19.81
C ARG A 128 8.50 14.08 -18.62
N PHE A 129 8.91 13.69 -17.41
CA PHE A 129 8.61 14.40 -16.17
C PHE A 129 9.17 15.84 -16.19
N ILE A 130 10.35 16.06 -16.76
CA ILE A 130 10.98 17.39 -16.88
C ILE A 130 10.16 18.33 -17.75
N SER A 131 9.41 17.80 -18.73
CA SER A 131 8.59 18.57 -19.66
C SER A 131 7.17 18.85 -19.18
N LEU A 132 6.75 18.27 -18.03
CA LEU A 132 5.41 18.46 -17.48
C LEU A 132 5.24 19.88 -16.89
N PRO A 133 4.03 20.44 -16.95
CA PRO A 133 3.73 21.72 -16.33
C PRO A 133 3.85 21.63 -14.79
N ALA A 134 4.20 22.76 -14.16
CA ALA A 134 4.49 22.81 -12.73
C ALA A 134 3.32 22.34 -11.84
N GLU A 135 2.09 22.60 -12.26
CA GLU A 135 0.85 22.18 -11.58
C GLU A 135 0.69 20.66 -11.51
N ASP A 136 1.17 19.93 -12.52
CA ASP A 136 1.07 18.46 -12.57
C ASP A 136 2.13 17.76 -11.71
N VAL A 137 3.28 18.43 -11.50
CA VAL A 137 4.42 17.88 -10.73
C VAL A 137 4.49 18.40 -9.29
N ALA A 138 3.77 19.46 -8.98
CA ALA A 138 3.74 20.04 -7.64
C ALA A 138 3.12 19.08 -6.62
N PHE A 139 3.69 19.07 -5.41
CA PHE A 139 3.12 18.30 -4.30
C PHE A 139 1.82 18.95 -3.82
N PRO A 140 0.65 18.28 -3.96
CA PRO A 140 -0.59 18.81 -3.46
C PRO A 140 -0.57 18.92 -1.93
N ARG A 141 -1.04 20.06 -1.42
CA ARG A 141 -1.18 20.31 0.00
C ARG A 141 -2.61 20.67 0.34
N GLY A 142 -3.19 19.92 1.27
CA GLY A 142 -4.50 20.27 1.82
C GLY A 142 -4.40 21.56 2.62
N VAL A 143 -5.33 22.50 2.36
CA VAL A 143 -5.44 23.76 3.07
C VAL A 143 -6.75 23.75 3.84
N ASN A 144 -6.67 23.73 5.18
CA ASN A 144 -7.81 23.73 6.06
C ASN A 144 -7.82 25.00 6.94
N GLY A 145 -9.02 25.52 7.20
CA GLY A 145 -9.18 26.66 8.13
C GLY A 145 -8.60 27.95 7.57
N LEU A 146 -8.69 28.17 6.26
CA LEU A 146 -8.18 29.38 5.58
C LEU A 146 -8.71 30.67 6.20
N GLU A 147 -9.95 30.64 6.65
CA GLU A 147 -10.64 31.77 7.29
C GLU A 147 -9.87 32.34 8.49
N ARG A 148 -9.12 31.51 9.21
CA ARG A 148 -8.28 31.95 10.34
C ARG A 148 -7.15 32.88 9.93
N TYR A 149 -6.75 32.84 8.67
CA TYR A 149 -5.59 33.56 8.12
C TYR A 149 -5.99 34.63 7.12
N ARG A 150 -7.29 34.89 6.92
CA ARG A 150 -7.83 35.81 5.91
C ARG A 150 -7.50 37.26 6.18
N ASP A 151 -7.21 37.64 7.43
CA ASP A 151 -6.75 38.98 7.75
C ASP A 151 -5.40 39.27 7.11
N VAL A 152 -5.30 40.39 6.41
CA VAL A 152 -4.07 40.81 5.70
C VAL A 152 -2.84 40.82 6.62
N LYS A 153 -3.01 41.13 7.91
CA LYS A 153 -1.93 41.03 8.90
C LYS A 153 -1.40 39.59 9.07
N ASN A 154 -2.26 38.60 8.92
CA ASN A 154 -1.91 37.19 9.09
C ASN A 154 -1.23 36.60 7.86
N ILE A 155 -1.52 37.09 6.65
CA ILE A 155 -0.91 36.60 5.41
C ILE A 155 0.62 36.69 5.47
N TYR A 156 1.16 37.77 6.04
CA TYR A 156 2.59 38.03 6.14
C TYR A 156 3.18 37.67 7.50
N SER A 157 2.37 37.17 8.46
CA SER A 157 2.87 36.81 9.77
C SER A 157 3.70 35.53 9.73
N LYS A 158 4.72 35.42 10.61
CA LYS A 158 5.56 34.21 10.73
C LYS A 158 4.78 32.97 11.15
N GLY A 159 3.61 33.12 11.76
CA GLY A 159 2.77 32.02 12.21
C GLY A 159 1.85 31.42 11.14
N THR A 160 1.71 32.08 9.98
CA THR A 160 0.86 31.55 8.90
C THR A 160 1.61 30.50 8.10
N PRO A 161 1.07 29.28 7.98
CA PRO A 161 1.69 28.20 7.18
C PRO A 161 1.87 28.63 5.71
N ILE A 162 2.99 28.26 5.09
CA ILE A 162 3.34 28.67 3.71
C ILE A 162 2.25 28.30 2.70
N HIS A 163 1.65 27.11 2.81
CA HIS A 163 0.58 26.66 1.91
C HIS A 163 -0.72 27.47 2.08
N CYS A 164 -1.05 27.91 3.32
CA CYS A 164 -2.17 28.80 3.55
C CYS A 164 -1.91 30.20 2.97
N ARG A 165 -0.67 30.69 3.14
CA ARG A 165 -0.24 31.96 2.55
C ARG A 165 -0.32 31.94 1.04
N GLY A 166 0.18 30.88 0.40
CA GLY A 166 0.07 30.67 -1.05
C GLY A 166 -1.40 30.71 -1.50
N ALA A 167 -2.27 29.93 -0.86
CA ALA A 167 -3.69 29.87 -1.20
C ALA A 167 -4.39 31.26 -1.06
N LEU A 168 -4.03 32.06 -0.06
CA LEU A 168 -4.60 33.40 0.12
C LEU A 168 -4.10 34.45 -0.86
N LEU A 169 -2.90 34.26 -1.41
CA LEU A 169 -2.31 35.18 -2.38
C LEU A 169 -2.75 34.89 -3.83
N PHE A 170 -3.18 33.65 -4.13
CA PHE A 170 -3.64 33.24 -5.46
C PHE A 170 -5.17 33.22 -5.62
N ASN A 171 -5.93 33.50 -4.56
CA ASN A 171 -7.37 33.76 -4.58
C ASN A 171 -7.63 35.27 -4.56
#